data_a9d72c6a5fc9b21d8cfbe4b3628dc80b
#
_entry.id   a9d72c6a5fc9b21d8cfbe4b3628dc80b
#
_cell.length_a   1.000
_cell.length_b   1.000
_cell.length_c   1.000
_cell.angle_alpha   90.00
_cell.angle_beta   90.00
_cell.angle_gamma   90.00
#
_symmetry.space_group_name_H-M   'P 1'
#
loop_
_entity.id
_entity.type
_entity.pdbx_description
1 polymer ?
#
loop_
_entity_poly.entity_id
_entity_poly.type
_entity_poly.pdbx_seq_one_letter_code
_entity_poly.pdbx_strand_id
1 'polypeptide(L)'
;MEKNLEENLFHKKENGWDTVDTRKKEAIFNFSKDYMNFLNKAKTEREFIVEATKMAQENGYRDIAEFEKLQPGDKIYFVNREKSMYLAIIGTENIENGVHIIGSHVDSPRLDLKPNPLYEDSELAYFKTHYYGGIKKYQWTTIPLSIHGVIVKPNGEKMTVNIGEDEDDPIFTITDLLPHLAQEQMEKKLKNGIDGEDLNVLIGSIPYQDKDAKEKVKLNILNILNQKYGIIEADLQSSELEIIPAFKARSLGFDAGLVAAYGQDDKVCAYTSLAAMMTLEEVKNTAVCILSDKEEIGSMGNTGMESHMFDFFVSEMLNKLGVNRPNLLDKVFCFSKMLSSDVDAGFDPIYASVSDKLNAGFVGKGISLNKYTGARGKSGASDANAEYVAWVRNVLEKNDIKYQIAELGKVDIGGGGTIAYILANKGTDVIDCGVPVLSMHAPYEVTSKFDIYSAFETYKAFWKE
;
A
#
# COMPACT_ATOMS: atom_id res chain seq x y z
N MET A 1 -42.37 -20.09 -18.66
CA MET A 1 -41.06 -20.50 -19.20
C MET A 1 -40.16 -20.69 -18.00
N GLU A 2 -39.78 -21.93 -17.74
CA GLU A 2 -38.76 -22.21 -16.71
C GLU A 2 -37.49 -21.50 -17.14
N LYS A 3 -37.08 -20.47 -16.38
CA LYS A 3 -35.72 -19.91 -16.47
C LYS A 3 -34.78 -21.08 -16.30
N ASN A 4 -33.81 -21.18 -17.18
CA ASN A 4 -32.83 -22.27 -17.23
C ASN A 4 -32.32 -22.52 -15.80
N LEU A 5 -32.48 -23.75 -15.31
CA LEU A 5 -32.11 -24.17 -13.94
C LEU A 5 -30.65 -23.79 -13.62
N GLU A 6 -29.79 -23.85 -14.61
CA GLU A 6 -28.38 -23.44 -14.53
C GLU A 6 -28.24 -21.96 -14.19
N GLU A 7 -29.07 -21.06 -14.77
CA GLU A 7 -29.00 -19.60 -14.45
C GLU A 7 -29.37 -19.29 -13.00
N ASN A 8 -30.20 -20.14 -12.40
CA ASN A 8 -30.64 -19.96 -11.01
C ASN A 8 -29.70 -20.59 -9.99
N LEU A 9 -28.94 -21.61 -10.36
CA LEU A 9 -28.14 -22.43 -9.43
C LEU A 9 -26.65 -22.17 -9.53
N PHE A 10 -26.13 -21.74 -10.68
CA PHE A 10 -24.71 -21.54 -10.88
C PHE A 10 -24.30 -20.11 -10.52
N HIS A 11 -23.23 -20.01 -9.73
CA HIS A 11 -22.54 -18.74 -9.54
C HIS A 11 -21.66 -18.45 -10.76
N LYS A 12 -21.92 -17.33 -11.45
CA LYS A 12 -21.14 -16.89 -12.61
C LYS A 12 -20.18 -15.79 -12.22
N LYS A 13 -18.89 -16.01 -12.48
CA LYS A 13 -17.87 -14.95 -12.39
C LYS A 13 -17.91 -14.13 -13.69
N GLU A 14 -18.77 -13.12 -13.74
CA GLU A 14 -18.91 -12.23 -14.92
C GLU A 14 -17.73 -11.26 -15.02
N ASN A 15 -17.40 -10.86 -16.25
CA ASN A 15 -16.47 -9.76 -16.46
C ASN A 15 -17.20 -8.44 -16.10
N GLY A 16 -16.59 -7.64 -15.23
CA GLY A 16 -17.21 -6.40 -14.77
C GLY A 16 -17.46 -5.40 -15.92
N TRP A 17 -16.61 -5.38 -16.92
CA TRP A 17 -16.77 -4.52 -18.10
C TRP A 17 -18.01 -4.85 -18.94
N ASP A 18 -18.55 -6.06 -18.88
CA ASP A 18 -19.77 -6.44 -19.58
C ASP A 18 -21.03 -5.76 -19.01
N THR A 19 -20.93 -5.22 -17.78
CA THR A 19 -22.04 -4.54 -17.07
C THR A 19 -21.94 -3.02 -17.07
N VAL A 20 -20.90 -2.46 -17.72
CA VAL A 20 -20.58 -1.04 -17.68
C VAL A 20 -21.20 -0.29 -18.85
N ASP A 21 -22.08 0.66 -18.56
CA ASP A 21 -22.56 1.62 -19.55
C ASP A 21 -21.51 2.72 -19.82
N THR A 22 -21.80 3.60 -20.79
CA THR A 22 -20.89 4.69 -21.19
C THR A 22 -20.59 5.64 -20.03
N ARG A 23 -21.57 5.97 -19.19
CA ARG A 23 -21.42 6.89 -18.06
C ARG A 23 -20.54 6.27 -16.95
N LYS A 24 -20.80 5.01 -16.61
CA LYS A 24 -19.98 4.29 -15.61
C LYS A 24 -18.56 4.11 -16.12
N LYS A 25 -18.37 3.83 -17.41
CA LYS A 25 -17.04 3.75 -18.04
C LYS A 25 -16.27 5.06 -17.89
N GLU A 26 -16.91 6.19 -18.16
CA GLU A 26 -16.29 7.52 -17.98
C GLU A 26 -15.89 7.77 -16.51
N ALA A 27 -16.76 7.43 -15.56
CA ALA A 27 -16.48 7.56 -14.13
C ALA A 27 -15.26 6.69 -13.72
N ILE A 28 -15.18 5.44 -14.18
CA ILE A 28 -14.06 4.52 -13.94
C ILE A 28 -12.74 5.12 -14.47
N PHE A 29 -12.75 5.65 -15.69
CA PHE A 29 -11.55 6.22 -16.30
C PHE A 29 -11.09 7.50 -15.60
N ASN A 30 -12.02 8.39 -15.21
CA ASN A 30 -11.71 9.62 -14.48
C ASN A 30 -11.15 9.30 -13.08
N PHE A 31 -11.79 8.41 -12.33
CA PHE A 31 -11.31 7.97 -11.02
C PHE A 31 -9.91 7.36 -11.10
N SER A 32 -9.67 6.50 -12.10
CA SER A 32 -8.35 5.89 -12.30
C SER A 32 -7.28 6.90 -12.73
N LYS A 33 -7.67 7.97 -13.41
CA LYS A 33 -6.76 9.08 -13.72
C LYS A 33 -6.34 9.82 -12.46
N ASP A 34 -7.28 10.09 -11.56
CA ASP A 34 -7.00 10.74 -10.28
C ASP A 34 -6.12 9.85 -9.39
N TYR A 35 -6.39 8.55 -9.37
CA TYR A 35 -5.54 7.55 -8.71
C TYR A 35 -4.10 7.56 -9.24
N MET A 36 -3.90 7.49 -10.57
CA MET A 36 -2.57 7.56 -11.16
C MET A 36 -1.84 8.87 -10.85
N ASN A 37 -2.56 10.00 -10.83
CA ASN A 37 -1.99 11.28 -10.44
C ASN A 37 -1.58 11.31 -8.96
N PHE A 38 -2.35 10.68 -8.08
CA PHE A 38 -2.03 10.53 -6.67
C PHE A 38 -0.78 9.66 -6.48
N LEU A 39 -0.72 8.48 -7.10
CA LEU A 39 0.44 7.59 -7.03
C LEU A 39 1.74 8.25 -7.48
N ASN A 40 1.69 9.09 -8.51
CA ASN A 40 2.87 9.81 -8.99
C ASN A 40 3.43 10.83 -7.99
N LYS A 41 2.66 11.20 -6.96
CA LYS A 41 3.06 12.10 -5.88
C LYS A 41 3.32 11.39 -4.56
N ALA A 42 2.85 10.17 -4.41
CA ALA A 42 2.78 9.41 -3.17
C ALA A 42 3.43 8.04 -3.31
N LYS A 43 4.69 8.01 -3.72
CA LYS A 43 5.42 6.75 -3.96
C LYS A 43 5.91 6.10 -2.67
N THR A 44 6.23 6.88 -1.64
CA THR A 44 6.64 6.40 -0.31
C THR A 44 5.51 6.55 0.71
N GLU A 45 5.61 5.86 1.84
CA GLU A 45 4.62 5.97 2.92
C GLU A 45 4.50 7.41 3.45
N ARG A 46 5.63 8.14 3.55
CA ARG A 46 5.60 9.55 3.98
C ARG A 46 4.89 10.45 2.99
N GLU A 47 5.18 10.30 1.72
CA GLU A 47 4.53 11.07 0.65
C GLU A 47 3.04 10.75 0.60
N PHE A 48 2.66 9.47 0.78
CA PHE A 48 1.26 9.08 0.84
C PHE A 48 0.53 9.78 1.99
N ILE A 49 1.09 9.78 3.20
CA ILE A 49 0.47 10.43 4.36
C ILE A 49 0.40 11.95 4.20
N VAL A 50 1.37 12.58 3.56
CA VAL A 50 1.32 14.03 3.25
C VAL A 50 0.15 14.33 2.29
N GLU A 51 0.02 13.61 1.18
CA GLU A 51 -1.08 13.82 0.24
C GLU A 51 -2.44 13.40 0.83
N ALA A 52 -2.50 12.34 1.63
CA ALA A 52 -3.70 11.93 2.36
C ALA A 52 -4.16 12.99 3.37
N THR A 53 -3.23 13.57 4.14
CA THR A 53 -3.53 14.64 5.10
C THR A 53 -4.10 15.87 4.39
N LYS A 54 -3.48 16.27 3.27
CA LYS A 54 -3.98 17.38 2.46
C LYS A 54 -5.39 17.11 1.94
N MET A 55 -5.61 15.91 1.39
CA MET A 55 -6.92 15.49 0.88
C MET A 55 -7.97 15.47 2.00
N ALA A 56 -7.63 15.01 3.19
CA ALA A 56 -8.50 15.03 4.36
C ALA A 56 -8.87 16.47 4.78
N GLN A 57 -7.90 17.37 4.89
CA GLN A 57 -8.12 18.76 5.26
C GLN A 57 -9.01 19.49 4.24
N GLU A 58 -8.80 19.27 2.95
CA GLU A 58 -9.62 19.83 1.87
C GLU A 58 -11.10 19.34 1.93
N ASN A 59 -11.35 18.19 2.58
CA ASN A 59 -12.68 17.60 2.80
C ASN A 59 -13.24 17.81 4.22
N GLY A 60 -12.68 18.77 4.97
CA GLY A 60 -13.19 19.21 6.26
C GLY A 60 -12.78 18.37 7.47
N TYR A 61 -11.83 17.45 7.31
CA TYR A 61 -11.24 16.73 8.44
C TYR A 61 -10.28 17.63 9.19
N ARG A 62 -10.25 17.48 10.52
CA ARG A 62 -9.32 18.19 11.40
C ARG A 62 -8.59 17.21 12.31
N ASP A 63 -7.42 17.62 12.78
CA ASP A 63 -6.68 16.82 13.76
C ASP A 63 -7.53 16.60 15.01
N ILE A 64 -7.57 15.36 15.51
CA ILE A 64 -8.35 15.01 16.72
C ILE A 64 -7.93 15.88 17.93
N ALA A 65 -6.69 16.33 17.98
CA ALA A 65 -6.19 17.21 19.04
C ALA A 65 -6.88 18.57 19.09
N GLU A 66 -7.46 19.04 17.98
CA GLU A 66 -8.19 20.32 17.91
C GLU A 66 -9.58 20.28 18.55
N PHE A 67 -10.08 19.11 18.88
CA PHE A 67 -11.41 18.95 19.46
C PHE A 67 -11.33 18.81 20.99
N GLU A 68 -12.13 19.56 21.71
CA GLU A 68 -12.36 19.32 23.14
C GLU A 68 -13.39 18.19 23.35
N LYS A 69 -14.42 18.16 22.51
CA LYS A 69 -15.48 17.14 22.49
C LYS A 69 -15.81 16.75 21.06
N LEU A 70 -16.22 15.50 20.88
CA LEU A 70 -16.70 14.97 19.62
C LEU A 70 -18.23 14.77 19.65
N GLN A 71 -18.84 14.89 18.49
CA GLN A 71 -20.27 14.67 18.26
C GLN A 71 -20.48 13.98 16.90
N PRO A 72 -21.65 13.37 16.66
CA PRO A 72 -21.99 12.78 15.36
C PRO A 72 -21.77 13.76 14.20
N GLY A 73 -21.15 13.28 13.13
CA GLY A 73 -20.78 14.06 11.95
C GLY A 73 -19.39 14.70 11.99
N ASP A 74 -18.71 14.72 13.15
CA ASP A 74 -17.34 15.22 13.20
C ASP A 74 -16.40 14.34 12.37
N LYS A 75 -15.58 15.01 11.53
CA LYS A 75 -14.56 14.41 10.67
C LYS A 75 -13.18 14.66 11.28
N ILE A 76 -12.51 13.60 11.69
CA ILE A 76 -11.24 13.69 12.42
C ILE A 76 -10.15 12.87 11.78
N TYR A 77 -8.90 13.26 11.99
CA TYR A 77 -7.74 12.44 11.68
C TYR A 77 -6.68 12.53 12.78
N PHE A 78 -5.76 11.57 12.76
CA PHE A 78 -4.55 11.53 13.56
C PHE A 78 -3.40 11.02 12.69
N VAL A 79 -2.32 11.80 12.59
CA VAL A 79 -1.09 11.43 11.87
C VAL A 79 -0.05 10.93 12.85
N ASN A 80 0.43 9.71 12.64
CA ASN A 80 1.47 9.10 13.45
C ASN A 80 2.82 9.15 12.72
N ARG A 81 3.71 10.06 13.16
CA ARG A 81 5.09 10.20 12.67
C ARG A 81 5.23 10.39 11.15
N GLU A 82 4.19 10.93 10.50
CA GLU A 82 4.11 11.09 9.04
C GLU A 82 4.26 9.77 8.24
N LYS A 83 4.00 8.62 8.86
CA LYS A 83 4.13 7.30 8.22
C LYS A 83 2.85 6.47 8.28
N SER A 84 1.98 6.74 9.22
CA SER A 84 0.66 6.13 9.30
C SER A 84 -0.39 7.17 9.70
N MET A 85 -1.64 6.94 9.35
CA MET A 85 -2.74 7.86 9.58
C MET A 85 -4.02 7.10 9.90
N TYR A 86 -4.79 7.64 10.83
CA TYR A 86 -6.13 7.15 11.16
C TYR A 86 -7.12 8.28 10.91
N LEU A 87 -8.21 7.98 10.21
CA LEU A 87 -9.30 8.93 9.96
C LEU A 87 -10.60 8.33 10.52
N ALA A 88 -11.50 9.21 10.97
CA ALA A 88 -12.85 8.77 11.31
C ALA A 88 -13.90 9.84 11.02
N ILE A 89 -15.13 9.36 10.76
CA ILE A 89 -16.36 10.16 10.82
C ILE A 89 -17.18 9.59 11.96
N ILE A 90 -17.51 10.43 12.94
CA ILE A 90 -18.28 10.03 14.10
C ILE A 90 -19.73 9.70 13.71
N GLY A 91 -20.16 8.49 13.97
CA GLY A 91 -21.49 8.00 13.63
C GLY A 91 -22.59 8.51 14.55
N THR A 92 -23.85 8.35 14.11
CA THR A 92 -25.03 8.68 14.92
C THR A 92 -25.40 7.61 15.95
N GLU A 93 -24.94 6.36 15.73
CA GLU A 93 -25.14 5.27 16.69
C GLU A 93 -24.11 5.33 17.82
N ASN A 94 -24.45 4.69 18.94
CA ASN A 94 -23.53 4.59 20.06
C ASN A 94 -22.27 3.79 19.65
N ILE A 95 -21.09 4.40 19.81
CA ILE A 95 -19.80 3.80 19.48
C ILE A 95 -19.54 2.45 20.18
N GLU A 96 -20.22 2.19 21.29
CA GLU A 96 -20.17 0.91 22.01
C GLU A 96 -20.74 -0.27 21.21
N ASN A 97 -21.51 0.01 20.15
CA ASN A 97 -22.01 -0.99 19.21
C ASN A 97 -20.97 -1.39 18.15
N GLY A 98 -19.73 -0.88 18.29
CA GLY A 98 -18.64 -1.11 17.38
C GLY A 98 -18.52 -0.02 16.31
N VAL A 99 -17.41 -0.06 15.58
CA VAL A 99 -17.09 0.84 14.47
C VAL A 99 -16.90 0.04 13.18
N HIS A 100 -17.10 0.68 12.03
CA HIS A 100 -16.84 0.07 10.74
C HIS A 100 -15.47 0.52 10.21
N ILE A 101 -14.55 -0.42 10.08
CA ILE A 101 -13.12 -0.16 9.81
C ILE A 101 -12.77 -0.64 8.41
N ILE A 102 -12.05 0.18 7.66
CA ILE A 102 -11.27 -0.27 6.50
C ILE A 102 -9.82 0.03 6.80
N GLY A 103 -8.98 -0.99 6.75
CA GLY A 103 -7.54 -0.87 7.03
C GLY A 103 -6.73 -1.33 5.83
N SER A 104 -5.78 -0.49 5.42
CA SER A 104 -4.85 -0.70 4.31
C SER A 104 -3.44 -0.32 4.75
N HIS A 105 -2.42 -0.75 3.99
CA HIS A 105 -1.07 -0.25 4.23
C HIS A 105 -0.60 0.70 3.12
N VAL A 106 0.44 1.48 3.41
CA VAL A 106 0.94 2.53 2.52
C VAL A 106 2.42 2.38 2.18
N ASP A 107 3.13 1.48 2.86
CA ASP A 107 4.47 1.05 2.49
C ASP A 107 4.43 0.08 1.30
N SER A 108 5.55 -0.10 0.63
CA SER A 108 5.70 -1.01 -0.51
C SER A 108 7.13 -1.55 -0.56
N PRO A 109 7.38 -2.72 -1.18
CA PRO A 109 8.72 -3.24 -1.35
C PRO A 109 9.65 -2.25 -2.07
N ARG A 110 10.85 -2.08 -1.55
CA ARG A 110 11.82 -1.08 -2.01
C ARG A 110 13.25 -1.40 -1.59
N LEU A 111 14.17 -0.48 -1.83
CA LEU A 111 15.52 -0.53 -1.29
C LEU A 111 15.74 0.68 -0.38
N ASP A 112 16.13 0.43 0.88
CA ASP A 112 16.50 1.49 1.82
C ASP A 112 18.02 1.70 1.81
N LEU A 113 18.49 2.94 1.97
CA LEU A 113 19.91 3.19 2.16
C LEU A 113 20.38 2.60 3.50
N LYS A 114 21.57 1.98 3.49
CA LYS A 114 22.23 1.55 4.74
C LYS A 114 22.66 2.77 5.57
N PRO A 115 22.89 2.63 6.88
CA PRO A 115 23.30 3.76 7.74
C PRO A 115 24.61 4.47 7.31
N ASN A 116 25.52 3.76 6.67
CA ASN A 116 26.72 4.32 6.05
C ASN A 116 26.74 3.91 4.58
N PRO A 117 26.00 4.63 3.72
CA PRO A 117 25.71 4.13 2.38
C PRO A 117 26.76 4.47 1.34
N LEU A 118 27.42 5.62 1.49
CA LEU A 118 28.24 6.24 0.44
C LEU A 118 29.66 5.66 0.39
N TYR A 119 30.07 5.14 -0.76
CA TYR A 119 31.44 4.71 -1.02
C TYR A 119 31.83 4.98 -2.48
N GLU A 120 33.15 4.95 -2.72
CA GLU A 120 33.75 5.00 -4.06
C GLU A 120 34.58 3.75 -4.30
N ASP A 121 34.48 3.20 -5.49
CA ASP A 121 35.37 2.14 -5.98
C ASP A 121 35.62 2.37 -7.47
N SER A 122 36.90 2.24 -7.87
CA SER A 122 37.31 2.38 -9.29
C SER A 122 36.78 3.65 -9.96
N GLU A 123 36.81 4.78 -9.25
CA GLU A 123 36.34 6.11 -9.70
C GLU A 123 34.83 6.15 -10.02
N LEU A 124 34.03 5.27 -9.41
CA LEU A 124 32.58 5.29 -9.42
C LEU A 124 32.05 5.42 -8.00
N ALA A 125 31.06 6.27 -7.78
CA ALA A 125 30.41 6.42 -6.49
C ALA A 125 29.10 5.63 -6.44
N TYR A 126 28.84 4.99 -5.30
CA TYR A 126 27.70 4.14 -5.06
C TYR A 126 27.04 4.44 -3.72
N PHE A 127 25.73 4.15 -3.66
CA PHE A 127 25.02 3.96 -2.40
C PHE A 127 24.77 2.46 -2.12
N LYS A 128 25.14 2.01 -0.92
CA LYS A 128 24.77 0.69 -0.39
C LYS A 128 23.34 0.68 0.07
N THR A 129 22.61 -0.38 -0.30
CA THR A 129 21.22 -0.53 0.08
C THR A 129 20.96 -1.80 0.88
N HIS A 130 19.79 -1.84 1.53
CA HIS A 130 19.16 -3.03 2.07
C HIS A 130 17.76 -3.13 1.51
N TYR A 131 17.37 -4.26 0.92
CA TYR A 131 16.01 -4.41 0.42
C TYR A 131 15.00 -4.50 1.57
N TYR A 132 13.83 -3.96 1.35
CA TYR A 132 12.67 -3.88 2.24
C TYR A 132 11.52 -4.67 1.63
N GLY A 133 10.88 -5.57 2.42
CA GLY A 133 9.81 -6.44 1.94
C GLY A 133 10.30 -7.60 1.05
N GLY A 134 9.34 -8.28 0.45
CA GLY A 134 9.56 -9.48 -0.35
C GLY A 134 9.82 -9.21 -1.83
N ILE A 135 11.06 -9.01 -2.27
CA ILE A 135 11.39 -8.71 -3.66
C ILE A 135 12.03 -9.89 -4.40
N LYS A 136 11.86 -9.90 -5.73
CA LYS A 136 12.73 -10.66 -6.64
C LYS A 136 13.87 -9.75 -7.09
N LYS A 137 15.06 -9.90 -6.51
CA LYS A 137 16.19 -8.99 -6.65
C LYS A 137 16.59 -8.68 -8.10
N TYR A 138 16.47 -9.65 -9.02
CA TYR A 138 16.79 -9.47 -10.42
C TYR A 138 15.90 -8.43 -11.14
N GLN A 139 14.70 -8.14 -10.61
CA GLN A 139 13.79 -7.15 -11.20
C GLN A 139 14.23 -5.71 -10.91
N TRP A 140 15.15 -5.50 -9.98
CA TRP A 140 15.62 -4.21 -9.52
C TRP A 140 16.91 -3.73 -10.19
N THR A 141 17.57 -4.60 -10.94
CA THR A 141 18.74 -4.24 -11.74
C THR A 141 18.33 -3.64 -13.09
N THR A 142 19.16 -2.76 -13.63
CA THR A 142 19.03 -2.18 -14.98
C THR A 142 17.73 -1.39 -15.26
N ILE A 143 17.04 -0.95 -14.21
CA ILE A 143 15.88 -0.08 -14.34
C ILE A 143 16.19 1.33 -13.84
N PRO A 144 15.49 2.38 -14.34
CA PRO A 144 15.59 3.72 -13.78
C PRO A 144 15.04 3.78 -12.37
N LEU A 145 15.81 4.35 -11.44
CA LEU A 145 15.49 4.50 -10.03
C LEU A 145 15.53 5.97 -9.63
N SER A 146 14.73 6.34 -8.63
CA SER A 146 14.69 7.64 -7.97
C SER A 146 15.01 7.50 -6.49
N ILE A 147 15.35 8.62 -5.83
CA ILE A 147 15.66 8.69 -4.39
C ILE A 147 14.65 9.58 -3.72
N HIS A 148 13.92 9.03 -2.75
CA HIS A 148 12.91 9.74 -1.97
C HIS A 148 13.18 9.60 -0.47
N GLY A 149 12.61 10.50 0.31
CA GLY A 149 12.61 10.38 1.76
C GLY A 149 13.02 11.64 2.50
N VAL A 150 13.62 11.45 3.68
CA VAL A 150 13.98 12.55 4.56
C VAL A 150 15.37 12.38 5.17
N ILE A 151 16.03 13.50 5.41
CA ILE A 151 17.26 13.57 6.20
C ILE A 151 16.97 14.48 7.40
N VAL A 152 17.30 14.02 8.61
CA VAL A 152 17.12 14.80 9.83
C VAL A 152 18.48 15.06 10.47
N LYS A 153 18.87 16.32 10.55
CA LYS A 153 20.14 16.71 11.19
C LYS A 153 20.07 16.59 12.71
N PRO A 154 21.21 16.50 13.42
CA PRO A 154 21.23 16.43 14.88
C PRO A 154 20.53 17.62 15.60
N ASN A 155 20.42 18.78 14.95
CA ASN A 155 19.70 19.95 15.47
C ASN A 155 18.17 19.87 15.28
N GLY A 156 17.65 18.78 14.69
CA GLY A 156 16.22 18.58 14.40
C GLY A 156 15.76 19.16 13.06
N GLU A 157 16.62 19.79 12.29
CA GLU A 157 16.30 20.28 10.95
C GLU A 157 16.00 19.08 10.02
N LYS A 158 14.81 19.08 9.42
CA LYS A 158 14.33 18.03 8.51
C LYS A 158 14.32 18.53 7.08
N MET A 159 14.86 17.74 6.19
CA MET A 159 14.86 17.99 4.75
C MET A 159 14.20 16.85 4.02
N THR A 160 13.31 17.18 3.10
CA THR A 160 12.73 16.20 2.16
C THR A 160 13.64 16.09 0.94
N VAL A 161 13.89 14.87 0.52
CA VAL A 161 14.64 14.51 -0.69
C VAL A 161 13.69 13.84 -1.66
N ASN A 162 13.64 14.35 -2.88
CA ASN A 162 12.94 13.74 -4.00
C ASN A 162 13.77 14.06 -5.25
N ILE A 163 14.40 13.06 -5.85
CA ILE A 163 15.30 13.18 -6.99
C ILE A 163 15.03 12.05 -7.98
N GLY A 164 14.77 12.38 -9.24
CA GLY A 164 14.55 11.42 -10.32
C GLY A 164 13.09 11.33 -10.78
N GLU A 165 12.24 12.26 -10.32
CA GLU A 165 10.82 12.34 -10.71
C GLU A 165 10.56 13.37 -11.81
N ASP A 166 11.29 14.47 -11.82
CA ASP A 166 11.20 15.49 -12.86
C ASP A 166 12.07 15.14 -14.08
N GLU A 167 11.69 15.60 -15.27
CA GLU A 167 12.42 15.29 -16.52
C GLU A 167 13.86 15.78 -16.52
N ASP A 168 14.15 16.86 -15.79
CA ASP A 168 15.49 17.45 -15.65
C ASP A 168 16.32 16.84 -14.51
N ASP A 169 15.72 15.96 -13.68
CA ASP A 169 16.42 15.30 -12.58
C ASP A 169 17.33 14.16 -13.12
N PRO A 170 18.48 13.94 -12.48
CA PRO A 170 19.24 12.72 -12.72
C PRO A 170 18.47 11.51 -12.17
N ILE A 171 18.50 10.40 -12.91
CA ILE A 171 18.04 9.10 -12.45
C ILE A 171 19.22 8.23 -12.04
N PHE A 172 18.93 7.13 -11.34
CA PHE A 172 19.90 6.19 -10.82
C PHE A 172 19.63 4.78 -11.37
N THR A 173 20.56 3.86 -11.19
CA THR A 173 20.35 2.45 -11.54
C THR A 173 21.31 1.54 -10.78
N ILE A 174 20.96 0.27 -10.74
CA ILE A 174 21.84 -0.81 -10.32
C ILE A 174 22.31 -1.53 -11.57
N THR A 175 23.61 -1.63 -11.77
CA THR A 175 24.20 -2.30 -12.94
C THR A 175 24.09 -3.82 -12.82
N ASP A 176 24.11 -4.52 -13.94
CA ASP A 176 24.18 -5.98 -14.01
C ASP A 176 25.23 -6.41 -15.05
N LEU A 177 25.62 -7.68 -15.00
CA LEU A 177 26.59 -8.23 -15.94
C LEU A 177 26.01 -8.36 -17.36
N LEU A 178 26.85 -8.10 -18.36
CA LEU A 178 26.50 -8.46 -19.73
C LEU A 178 26.49 -10.00 -19.88
N PRO A 179 25.67 -10.56 -20.80
CA PRO A 179 25.52 -12.02 -20.93
C PRO A 179 26.83 -12.78 -21.13
N HIS A 180 27.81 -12.18 -21.79
CA HIS A 180 29.10 -12.84 -22.09
C HIS A 180 30.00 -13.02 -20.85
N LEU A 181 29.73 -12.27 -19.76
CA LEU A 181 30.45 -12.40 -18.47
C LEU A 181 29.59 -13.00 -17.38
N ALA A 182 28.32 -13.29 -17.63
CA ALA A 182 27.33 -13.71 -16.64
C ALA A 182 27.17 -15.25 -16.54
N GLN A 183 28.08 -16.05 -17.10
CA GLN A 183 27.91 -17.52 -17.14
C GLN A 183 27.68 -18.12 -15.74
N GLU A 184 28.54 -17.81 -14.80
CA GLU A 184 28.39 -18.30 -13.41
C GLU A 184 27.12 -17.76 -12.73
N GLN A 185 26.77 -16.51 -12.98
CA GLN A 185 25.56 -15.90 -12.45
C GLN A 185 24.31 -16.61 -12.97
N MET A 186 24.26 -16.93 -14.28
CA MET A 186 23.12 -17.58 -14.93
C MET A 186 22.94 -19.06 -14.51
N GLU A 187 23.98 -19.71 -14.01
CA GLU A 187 23.91 -21.07 -13.47
C GLU A 187 23.38 -21.13 -12.02
N LYS A 188 23.35 -19.98 -11.32
CA LYS A 188 22.78 -19.90 -9.96
C LYS A 188 21.27 -20.09 -9.98
N LYS A 189 20.70 -20.59 -8.86
CA LYS A 189 19.24 -20.52 -8.67
C LYS A 189 18.79 -19.06 -8.73
N LEU A 190 17.66 -18.77 -9.36
CA LEU A 190 17.17 -17.41 -9.58
C LEU A 190 17.19 -16.52 -8.31
N LYS A 191 16.84 -17.07 -7.14
CA LYS A 191 16.89 -16.34 -5.86
C LYS A 191 18.30 -15.89 -5.44
N ASN A 192 19.34 -16.51 -5.99
CA ASN A 192 20.76 -16.27 -5.69
C ASN A 192 21.49 -15.66 -6.90
N GLY A 193 20.80 -15.39 -8.01
CA GLY A 193 21.40 -14.81 -9.22
C GLY A 193 21.96 -13.40 -8.97
N ILE A 194 21.26 -12.64 -8.13
CA ILE A 194 21.71 -11.34 -7.58
C ILE A 194 21.79 -11.47 -6.07
N ASP A 195 22.94 -11.16 -5.49
CA ASP A 195 23.09 -11.13 -4.04
C ASP A 195 22.54 -9.80 -3.48
N GLY A 196 21.97 -9.82 -2.25
CA GLY A 196 21.42 -8.61 -1.64
C GLY A 196 22.45 -7.51 -1.42
N GLU A 197 23.70 -7.88 -1.15
CA GLU A 197 24.82 -6.94 -0.99
C GLU A 197 25.28 -6.32 -2.30
N ASP A 198 24.87 -6.86 -3.46
CA ASP A 198 25.19 -6.33 -4.79
C ASP A 198 24.17 -5.33 -5.30
N LEU A 199 23.05 -5.13 -4.57
CA LEU A 199 22.04 -4.11 -4.91
C LEU A 199 22.55 -2.70 -4.55
N ASN A 200 23.70 -2.31 -5.12
CA ASN A 200 24.31 -1.00 -4.91
C ASN A 200 23.96 -0.05 -6.06
N VAL A 201 23.50 1.12 -5.70
CA VAL A 201 23.00 2.11 -6.67
C VAL A 201 24.16 2.98 -7.15
N LEU A 202 24.39 3.01 -8.46
CA LEU A 202 25.38 3.89 -9.09
C LEU A 202 24.87 5.33 -9.06
N ILE A 203 25.66 6.25 -8.48
CA ILE A 203 25.25 7.64 -8.23
C ILE A 203 26.20 8.71 -8.80
N GLY A 204 27.38 8.33 -9.31
CA GLY A 204 28.26 9.31 -9.93
C GLY A 204 29.59 8.77 -10.42
N SER A 205 30.25 9.59 -11.27
CA SER A 205 31.52 9.24 -11.94
C SER A 205 32.45 10.42 -12.17
N ILE A 206 32.05 11.67 -11.84
CA ILE A 206 32.87 12.85 -12.08
C ILE A 206 33.69 13.17 -10.84
N PRO A 207 35.02 13.18 -10.94
CA PRO A 207 35.88 13.49 -9.82
C PRO A 207 35.87 14.99 -9.46
N TYR A 208 35.90 15.31 -8.18
CA TYR A 208 36.15 16.67 -7.69
C TYR A 208 37.56 17.12 -8.08
N GLN A 209 37.71 18.38 -8.43
CA GLN A 209 38.98 18.97 -8.91
C GLN A 209 39.91 19.33 -7.72
N ASP A 210 40.35 18.32 -7.00
CA ASP A 210 41.32 18.43 -5.93
C ASP A 210 42.42 17.35 -6.13
N LYS A 211 43.69 17.80 -6.18
CA LYS A 211 44.82 16.89 -6.43
C LYS A 211 45.12 15.98 -5.25
N ASP A 212 44.81 16.42 -4.04
CA ASP A 212 45.18 15.75 -2.81
C ASP A 212 44.08 14.82 -2.24
N ALA A 213 42.87 14.95 -2.76
CA ALA A 213 41.75 14.09 -2.36
C ALA A 213 41.96 12.64 -2.85
N LYS A 214 41.63 11.66 -2.01
CA LYS A 214 41.76 10.22 -2.31
C LYS A 214 40.53 9.66 -3.02
N GLU A 215 39.33 9.97 -2.50
CA GLU A 215 38.03 9.54 -3.03
C GLU A 215 37.35 10.74 -3.70
N LYS A 216 37.79 11.07 -4.92
CA LYS A 216 37.40 12.34 -5.60
C LYS A 216 35.97 12.33 -6.10
N VAL A 217 35.47 11.17 -6.55
CA VAL A 217 34.08 11.06 -7.01
C VAL A 217 33.14 11.14 -5.82
N LYS A 218 33.42 10.43 -4.75
CA LYS A 218 32.67 10.52 -3.48
C LYS A 218 32.65 11.95 -2.94
N LEU A 219 33.80 12.63 -2.98
CA LEU A 219 33.91 14.03 -2.54
C LEU A 219 33.02 14.94 -3.40
N ASN A 220 33.00 14.73 -4.72
CA ASN A 220 32.14 15.50 -5.60
C ASN A 220 30.65 15.28 -5.32
N ILE A 221 30.23 14.04 -5.10
CA ILE A 221 28.84 13.72 -4.70
C ILE A 221 28.48 14.43 -3.37
N LEU A 222 29.35 14.33 -2.36
CA LEU A 222 29.13 15.03 -1.09
C LEU A 222 29.06 16.55 -1.28
N ASN A 223 29.91 17.13 -2.14
CA ASN A 223 29.86 18.56 -2.44
C ASN A 223 28.53 18.96 -3.10
N ILE A 224 28.02 18.16 -4.06
CA ILE A 224 26.71 18.39 -4.70
C ILE A 224 25.59 18.34 -3.64
N LEU A 225 25.57 17.29 -2.82
CA LEU A 225 24.58 17.13 -1.77
C LEU A 225 24.66 18.25 -0.71
N ASN A 226 25.88 18.67 -0.35
CA ASN A 226 26.08 19.80 0.56
C ASN A 226 25.58 21.11 -0.04
N GLN A 227 25.86 21.40 -1.30
CA GLN A 227 25.40 22.62 -1.99
C GLN A 227 23.86 22.63 -2.13
N LYS A 228 23.23 21.48 -2.43
CA LYS A 228 21.78 21.40 -2.65
C LYS A 228 20.99 21.34 -1.34
N TYR A 229 21.48 20.59 -0.34
CA TYR A 229 20.74 20.26 0.89
C TYR A 229 21.46 20.69 2.17
N GLY A 230 22.69 21.21 2.10
CA GLY A 230 23.45 21.60 3.27
C GLY A 230 23.84 20.46 4.21
N ILE A 231 23.92 19.23 3.69
CA ILE A 231 24.23 18.02 4.46
C ILE A 231 25.71 17.64 4.36
N ILE A 232 26.20 16.93 5.34
CA ILE A 232 27.51 16.25 5.34
C ILE A 232 27.31 14.73 5.38
N GLU A 233 28.36 13.94 5.16
CA GLU A 233 28.26 12.48 5.13
C GLU A 233 27.62 11.89 6.39
N ALA A 234 27.91 12.46 7.57
CA ALA A 234 27.35 12.00 8.84
C ALA A 234 25.83 12.17 8.94
N ASP A 235 25.21 13.11 8.21
CA ASP A 235 23.77 13.34 8.21
C ASP A 235 23.01 12.18 7.51
N LEU A 236 23.69 11.40 6.65
CA LEU A 236 23.12 10.21 6.05
C LEU A 236 22.82 9.11 7.09
N GLN A 237 23.46 9.15 8.27
CA GLN A 237 23.21 8.18 9.36
C GLN A 237 21.85 8.37 10.02
N SER A 238 21.26 9.54 9.91
CA SER A 238 19.91 9.87 10.39
C SER A 238 18.96 10.21 9.24
N SER A 239 19.12 9.51 8.12
CA SER A 239 18.21 9.60 6.97
C SER A 239 17.30 8.37 6.89
N GLU A 240 16.15 8.57 6.30
CA GLU A 240 15.28 7.53 5.77
C GLU A 240 15.16 7.82 4.26
N LEU A 241 16.08 7.27 3.49
CA LEU A 241 16.14 7.45 2.04
C LEU A 241 15.87 6.12 1.34
N GLU A 242 14.86 6.16 0.49
CA GLU A 242 14.31 5.05 -0.24
C GLU A 242 14.67 5.15 -1.71
N ILE A 243 15.14 4.04 -2.28
CA ILE A 243 15.40 3.90 -3.70
C ILE A 243 14.21 3.14 -4.29
N ILE A 244 13.51 3.82 -5.17
CA ILE A 244 12.26 3.33 -5.76
C ILE A 244 12.26 3.50 -7.29
N PRO A 245 11.39 2.79 -8.03
CA PRO A 245 11.30 2.92 -9.48
C PRO A 245 10.90 4.35 -9.91
N ALA A 246 11.66 4.93 -10.84
CA ALA A 246 11.37 6.24 -11.43
C ALA A 246 10.21 6.22 -12.45
N PHE A 247 9.49 5.11 -12.55
CA PHE A 247 8.36 4.98 -13.47
C PHE A 247 7.17 5.82 -13.01
N LYS A 248 6.46 6.41 -13.97
CA LYS A 248 5.15 7.02 -13.71
C LYS A 248 4.04 5.97 -13.83
N ALA A 249 2.98 6.13 -13.02
CA ALA A 249 1.75 5.37 -13.20
C ALA A 249 1.12 5.69 -14.56
N ARG A 250 0.75 4.66 -15.33
CA ARG A 250 0.23 4.80 -16.69
C ARG A 250 -0.89 3.81 -16.98
N SER A 251 -1.78 4.20 -17.89
CA SER A 251 -2.73 3.24 -18.48
C SER A 251 -1.97 2.19 -19.31
N LEU A 252 -2.36 0.93 -19.17
CA LEU A 252 -1.75 -0.20 -19.85
C LEU A 252 -2.78 -0.89 -20.77
N GLY A 253 -2.26 -1.44 -21.88
CA GLY A 253 -3.04 -2.12 -22.92
C GLY A 253 -3.57 -1.18 -24.00
N PHE A 254 -3.94 -1.73 -25.17
CA PHE A 254 -4.46 -0.94 -26.30
C PHE A 254 -5.79 -0.25 -25.95
N ASP A 255 -6.60 -0.87 -25.10
CA ASP A 255 -7.89 -0.37 -24.61
C ASP A 255 -7.75 0.55 -23.40
N ALA A 256 -6.51 0.70 -22.86
CA ALA A 256 -6.21 1.45 -21.66
C ALA A 256 -7.05 1.02 -20.43
N GLY A 257 -7.49 -0.24 -20.37
CA GLY A 257 -8.35 -0.78 -19.33
C GLY A 257 -7.61 -1.10 -18.01
N LEU A 258 -6.28 -1.11 -18.05
CA LEU A 258 -5.43 -1.44 -16.93
C LEU A 258 -4.63 -0.22 -16.47
N VAL A 259 -4.11 -0.28 -15.23
CA VAL A 259 -3.12 0.65 -14.67
C VAL A 259 -1.85 -0.14 -14.38
N ALA A 260 -0.71 0.39 -14.82
CA ALA A 260 0.60 -0.10 -14.45
C ALA A 260 1.33 0.97 -13.63
N ALA A 261 1.81 0.60 -12.44
CA ALA A 261 2.48 1.51 -11.51
C ALA A 261 3.33 0.74 -10.49
N TYR A 262 4.24 1.44 -9.84
CA TYR A 262 4.94 0.97 -8.65
C TYR A 262 4.07 1.16 -7.41
N GLY A 263 4.10 0.19 -6.52
CA GLY A 263 3.48 0.27 -5.19
C GLY A 263 1.96 0.26 -5.20
N GLN A 264 1.33 -0.42 -6.18
CA GLN A 264 -0.12 -0.66 -6.14
C GLN A 264 -0.50 -1.58 -4.99
N ASP A 265 0.39 -2.44 -4.57
CA ASP A 265 0.42 -3.11 -3.28
C ASP A 265 0.97 -2.17 -2.19
N ASP A 266 0.18 -1.65 -1.25
CA ASP A 266 -1.31 -1.70 -1.19
C ASP A 266 -1.91 -0.29 -1.37
N LYS A 267 -1.16 0.61 -2.02
CA LYS A 267 -1.65 1.99 -2.25
C LYS A 267 -2.93 2.07 -3.07
N VAL A 268 -3.28 1.01 -3.81
CA VAL A 268 -4.56 0.97 -4.54
C VAL A 268 -5.73 0.86 -3.56
N CYS A 269 -5.64 0.01 -2.54
CA CYS A 269 -6.69 -0.12 -1.53
C CYS A 269 -6.66 1.08 -0.57
N ALA A 270 -5.47 1.56 -0.19
CA ALA A 270 -5.32 2.74 0.64
C ALA A 270 -5.91 4.01 0.00
N TYR A 271 -5.63 4.27 -1.28
CA TYR A 271 -6.22 5.40 -1.99
C TYR A 271 -7.73 5.26 -2.17
N THR A 272 -8.21 4.09 -2.56
CA THR A 272 -9.64 3.89 -2.83
C THR A 272 -10.47 3.97 -1.55
N SER A 273 -9.95 3.51 -0.40
CA SER A 273 -10.59 3.68 0.91
C SER A 273 -10.59 5.15 1.35
N LEU A 274 -9.46 5.84 1.23
CA LEU A 274 -9.37 7.27 1.51
C LEU A 274 -10.35 8.07 0.63
N ALA A 275 -10.36 7.84 -0.68
CA ALA A 275 -11.25 8.52 -1.61
C ALA A 275 -12.73 8.23 -1.31
N ALA A 276 -13.09 7.00 -0.95
CA ALA A 276 -14.44 6.65 -0.55
C ALA A 276 -14.86 7.40 0.71
N MET A 277 -14.00 7.47 1.73
CA MET A 277 -14.26 8.20 2.97
C MET A 277 -14.48 9.69 2.73
N MET A 278 -13.75 10.31 1.79
CA MET A 278 -13.95 11.73 1.43
C MET A 278 -15.35 12.02 0.84
N THR A 279 -16.05 11.00 0.32
CA THR A 279 -17.41 11.17 -0.23
C THR A 279 -18.54 11.02 0.80
N LEU A 280 -18.19 10.65 2.03
CA LEU A 280 -19.19 10.44 3.09
C LEU A 280 -19.50 11.76 3.82
N GLU A 281 -20.78 11.98 4.12
CA GLU A 281 -21.23 13.12 4.92
C GLU A 281 -21.66 12.66 6.32
N GLU A 282 -22.64 11.78 6.38
CA GLU A 282 -23.16 11.20 7.61
C GLU A 282 -23.06 9.67 7.55
N VAL A 283 -22.73 9.05 8.67
CA VAL A 283 -22.66 7.61 8.81
C VAL A 283 -23.42 7.17 10.05
N LYS A 284 -23.99 5.97 9.98
CA LYS A 284 -24.73 5.39 11.10
C LYS A 284 -23.75 4.91 12.18
N ASN A 285 -22.88 3.97 11.84
CA ASN A 285 -21.79 3.54 12.71
C ASN A 285 -20.57 4.42 12.44
N THR A 286 -19.77 4.72 13.45
CA THR A 286 -18.51 5.46 13.26
C THR A 286 -17.67 4.77 12.20
N ALA A 287 -17.37 5.48 11.12
CA ALA A 287 -16.53 5.00 10.03
C ALA A 287 -15.07 5.30 10.34
N VAL A 288 -14.20 4.32 10.16
CA VAL A 288 -12.77 4.44 10.45
C VAL A 288 -11.96 3.97 9.24
N CYS A 289 -11.00 4.77 8.80
CA CYS A 289 -10.00 4.41 7.80
C CYS A 289 -8.62 4.34 8.45
N ILE A 290 -7.92 3.22 8.26
CA ILE A 290 -6.55 3.00 8.73
C ILE A 290 -5.62 2.99 7.51
N LEU A 291 -4.59 3.83 7.55
CA LEU A 291 -3.49 3.87 6.61
C LEU A 291 -2.22 3.51 7.39
N SER A 292 -1.84 2.24 7.35
CA SER A 292 -0.77 1.67 8.17
C SER A 292 0.57 1.65 7.43
N ASP A 293 1.66 1.63 8.19
CA ASP A 293 3.04 1.46 7.70
C ASP A 293 3.57 0.06 8.09
N LYS A 294 4.61 -0.39 7.41
CA LYS A 294 5.39 -1.60 7.75
C LYS A 294 4.67 -2.94 7.61
N GLU A 295 3.60 -3.00 6.85
CA GLU A 295 2.94 -4.30 6.57
C GLU A 295 3.94 -5.26 5.92
N GLU A 296 4.67 -4.80 4.93
CA GLU A 296 5.65 -5.54 4.12
C GLU A 296 6.80 -6.19 4.91
N ILE A 297 7.00 -5.73 6.13
CA ILE A 297 8.03 -6.26 7.05
C ILE A 297 7.43 -6.77 8.38
N GLY A 298 6.13 -7.06 8.41
CA GLY A 298 5.43 -7.72 9.51
C GLY A 298 4.75 -6.79 10.51
N SER A 299 4.37 -5.58 10.14
CA SER A 299 3.54 -4.62 10.92
C SER A 299 4.10 -4.21 12.29
N MET A 300 5.35 -4.50 12.58
CA MET A 300 5.99 -4.23 13.88
C MET A 300 6.50 -2.79 13.99
N GLY A 301 6.73 -2.35 15.23
CA GLY A 301 7.27 -1.01 15.52
C GLY A 301 6.17 0.04 15.68
N ASN A 302 6.58 1.30 15.94
CA ASN A 302 5.70 2.36 16.39
C ASN A 302 4.84 3.03 15.32
N THR A 303 4.98 2.64 14.05
CA THR A 303 4.16 3.09 12.93
C THR A 303 3.39 1.95 12.27
N GLY A 304 3.79 0.70 12.54
CA GLY A 304 3.08 -0.50 12.09
C GLY A 304 1.79 -0.74 12.87
N MET A 305 0.92 -1.58 12.31
CA MET A 305 -0.42 -1.83 12.86
C MET A 305 -0.40 -2.61 14.20
N GLU A 306 0.68 -3.35 14.53
CA GLU A 306 0.87 -4.00 15.83
C GLU A 306 1.15 -3.03 16.98
N SER A 307 1.45 -1.75 16.67
CA SER A 307 1.60 -0.73 17.70
C SER A 307 0.28 -0.42 18.39
N HIS A 308 0.36 0.11 19.63
CA HIS A 308 -0.83 0.59 20.34
C HIS A 308 -1.38 1.93 19.82
N MET A 309 -0.90 2.43 18.67
CA MET A 309 -1.31 3.76 18.21
C MET A 309 -2.76 3.80 17.73
N PHE A 310 -3.26 2.72 17.16
CA PHE A 310 -4.68 2.61 16.83
C PHE A 310 -5.56 2.52 18.10
N ASP A 311 -5.13 1.77 19.09
CA ASP A 311 -5.80 1.70 20.40
C ASP A 311 -5.86 3.08 21.06
N PHE A 312 -4.77 3.83 20.98
CA PHE A 312 -4.70 5.22 21.46
C PHE A 312 -5.70 6.12 20.71
N PHE A 313 -5.75 6.06 19.39
CA PHE A 313 -6.69 6.85 18.60
C PHE A 313 -8.14 6.58 18.96
N VAL A 314 -8.54 5.28 19.08
CA VAL A 314 -9.89 4.89 19.49
C VAL A 314 -10.18 5.35 20.93
N SER A 315 -9.20 5.23 21.83
CA SER A 315 -9.35 5.69 23.22
C SER A 315 -9.55 7.21 23.30
N GLU A 316 -8.82 8.00 22.47
CA GLU A 316 -9.02 9.45 22.39
C GLU A 316 -10.40 9.82 21.85
N MET A 317 -10.92 9.09 20.85
CA MET A 317 -12.30 9.27 20.39
C MET A 317 -13.30 9.04 21.53
N LEU A 318 -13.13 7.95 22.29
CA LEU A 318 -14.01 7.61 23.43
C LEU A 318 -13.97 8.69 24.52
N ASN A 319 -12.79 9.16 24.87
CA ASN A 319 -12.61 10.23 25.85
C ASN A 319 -13.35 11.51 25.41
N LYS A 320 -13.17 11.93 24.16
CA LYS A 320 -13.77 13.16 23.62
C LYS A 320 -15.28 13.02 23.37
N LEU A 321 -15.81 11.81 23.21
CA LEU A 321 -17.24 11.51 23.20
C LEU A 321 -17.85 11.51 24.62
N GLY A 322 -17.02 11.61 25.68
CA GLY A 322 -17.46 11.59 27.05
C GLY A 322 -17.86 10.22 27.55
N VAL A 323 -17.44 9.15 26.87
CA VAL A 323 -17.71 7.77 27.24
C VAL A 323 -16.47 7.19 27.92
N ASN A 324 -16.53 6.96 29.23
CA ASN A 324 -15.39 6.43 29.98
C ASN A 324 -15.88 5.40 31.01
N ARG A 325 -15.56 4.14 30.76
CA ARG A 325 -15.84 3.02 31.67
C ARG A 325 -14.84 1.87 31.44
N PRO A 326 -14.63 0.99 32.44
CA PRO A 326 -13.74 -0.15 32.27
C PRO A 326 -14.14 -1.04 31.10
N ASN A 327 -13.12 -1.57 30.39
CA ASN A 327 -13.24 -2.50 29.25
C ASN A 327 -14.01 -1.93 28.03
N LEU A 328 -14.13 -0.61 27.93
CA LEU A 328 -14.87 0.01 26.84
C LEU A 328 -14.18 -0.19 25.49
N LEU A 329 -12.86 -0.04 25.44
CA LEU A 329 -12.07 -0.24 24.23
C LEU A 329 -12.23 -1.67 23.70
N ASP A 330 -12.07 -2.67 24.58
CA ASP A 330 -12.26 -4.08 24.22
C ASP A 330 -13.67 -4.35 23.71
N LYS A 331 -14.68 -3.73 24.36
CA LYS A 331 -16.06 -3.84 23.90
C LYS A 331 -16.26 -3.27 22.51
N VAL A 332 -15.70 -2.10 22.22
CA VAL A 332 -15.77 -1.48 20.87
C VAL A 332 -15.17 -2.42 19.84
N PHE A 333 -13.98 -2.96 20.08
CA PHE A 333 -13.35 -3.88 19.15
C PHE A 333 -14.16 -5.16 18.94
N CYS A 334 -14.70 -5.77 20.01
CA CYS A 334 -15.52 -6.99 19.90
C CYS A 334 -16.80 -6.84 19.06
N PHE A 335 -17.33 -5.63 18.94
CA PHE A 335 -18.53 -5.36 18.14
C PHE A 335 -18.22 -4.66 16.82
N SER A 336 -16.96 -4.40 16.53
CA SER A 336 -16.52 -3.77 15.28
C SER A 336 -16.49 -4.75 14.11
N LYS A 337 -16.59 -4.19 12.91
CA LYS A 337 -16.45 -4.89 11.63
C LYS A 337 -15.33 -4.27 10.84
N MET A 338 -14.51 -5.10 10.20
CA MET A 338 -13.38 -4.64 9.41
C MET A 338 -13.32 -5.32 8.05
N LEU A 339 -13.07 -4.53 7.01
CA LEU A 339 -12.43 -5.00 5.79
C LEU A 339 -10.92 -4.74 5.94
N SER A 340 -10.15 -5.82 6.04
CA SER A 340 -8.69 -5.77 5.93
C SER A 340 -8.39 -5.62 4.44
N SER A 341 -8.16 -4.38 4.05
CA SER A 341 -8.06 -4.03 2.65
C SER A 341 -6.61 -4.10 2.23
N ASP A 342 -6.30 -5.19 1.54
CA ASP A 342 -4.99 -5.53 1.02
C ASP A 342 -5.16 -6.24 -0.33
N VAL A 343 -4.28 -6.00 -1.29
CA VAL A 343 -4.39 -6.54 -2.64
C VAL A 343 -4.42 -8.07 -2.65
N ASP A 344 -5.10 -8.63 -3.64
CA ASP A 344 -5.12 -10.08 -3.88
C ASP A 344 -4.23 -10.44 -5.07
N ALA A 345 -3.63 -11.63 -5.06
CA ALA A 345 -2.85 -12.12 -6.18
C ALA A 345 -3.74 -12.45 -7.39
N GLY A 346 -3.72 -11.60 -8.40
CA GLY A 346 -4.46 -11.80 -9.64
C GLY A 346 -4.00 -13.06 -10.38
N PHE A 347 -4.96 -13.86 -10.89
CA PHE A 347 -4.66 -15.03 -11.71
C PHE A 347 -3.96 -14.61 -13.01
N ASP A 348 -2.70 -15.03 -13.17
CA ASP A 348 -1.95 -14.87 -14.40
C ASP A 348 -1.97 -16.18 -15.22
N PRO A 349 -2.58 -16.20 -16.41
CA PRO A 349 -2.66 -17.42 -17.23
C PRO A 349 -1.29 -17.92 -17.71
N ILE A 350 -0.25 -17.06 -17.73
CA ILE A 350 1.12 -17.48 -18.07
C ILE A 350 1.71 -18.34 -16.95
N TYR A 351 1.32 -18.08 -15.70
CA TYR A 351 1.79 -18.76 -14.49
C TYR A 351 0.69 -19.56 -13.79
N ALA A 352 -0.27 -20.10 -14.55
CA ALA A 352 -1.44 -20.81 -14.03
C ALA A 352 -1.13 -21.95 -13.04
N SER A 353 0.07 -22.53 -13.09
CA SER A 353 0.47 -23.67 -12.25
C SER A 353 0.56 -23.38 -10.75
N VAL A 354 0.65 -22.11 -10.35
CA VAL A 354 0.76 -21.70 -8.94
C VAL A 354 -0.58 -21.37 -8.28
N SER A 355 -1.68 -21.34 -9.06
CA SER A 355 -3.01 -20.96 -8.59
C SER A 355 -4.02 -22.11 -8.71
N ASP A 356 -5.03 -22.13 -7.85
CA ASP A 356 -6.27 -22.87 -8.08
C ASP A 356 -7.22 -21.96 -8.88
N LYS A 357 -7.39 -22.24 -10.18
CA LYS A 357 -8.20 -21.41 -11.07
C LYS A 357 -9.65 -21.25 -10.62
N LEU A 358 -10.20 -22.24 -9.90
CA LEU A 358 -11.58 -22.14 -9.39
C LEU A 358 -11.71 -21.08 -8.27
N ASN A 359 -10.68 -20.98 -7.45
CA ASN A 359 -10.66 -20.12 -6.26
C ASN A 359 -9.72 -18.89 -6.39
N ALA A 360 -9.16 -18.61 -7.56
CA ALA A 360 -8.32 -17.45 -7.78
C ALA A 360 -9.11 -16.16 -8.01
N GLY A 361 -8.52 -15.02 -7.67
CA GLY A 361 -8.96 -13.69 -8.06
C GLY A 361 -8.60 -13.39 -9.52
N PHE A 362 -9.48 -12.75 -10.25
CA PHE A 362 -9.28 -12.41 -11.66
C PHE A 362 -9.37 -10.89 -11.85
N VAL A 363 -8.42 -10.34 -12.57
CA VAL A 363 -8.43 -8.94 -12.98
C VAL A 363 -9.66 -8.65 -13.87
N GLY A 364 -10.36 -7.55 -13.60
CA GLY A 364 -11.56 -7.14 -14.34
C GLY A 364 -12.87 -7.76 -13.86
N LYS A 365 -12.87 -8.42 -12.70
CA LYS A 365 -14.09 -9.04 -12.14
C LYS A 365 -14.55 -8.43 -10.80
N GLY A 366 -14.03 -7.26 -10.47
CA GLY A 366 -14.35 -6.55 -9.24
C GLY A 366 -13.43 -6.94 -8.08
N ILE A 367 -13.75 -6.40 -6.91
CA ILE A 367 -12.97 -6.60 -5.69
C ILE A 367 -12.98 -8.07 -5.27
N SER A 368 -11.87 -8.53 -4.69
CA SER A 368 -11.71 -9.89 -4.17
C SER A 368 -11.98 -9.92 -2.66
N LEU A 369 -12.77 -10.87 -2.20
CA LEU A 369 -12.94 -11.20 -0.78
C LEU A 369 -12.20 -12.50 -0.49
N ASN A 370 -11.26 -12.47 0.43
CA ASN A 370 -10.49 -13.63 0.84
C ASN A 370 -10.88 -14.03 2.25
N LYS A 371 -11.57 -15.15 2.39
CA LYS A 371 -12.00 -15.66 3.70
C LYS A 371 -10.82 -15.96 4.61
N TYR A 372 -9.68 -16.31 4.04
CA TYR A 372 -8.41 -16.57 4.70
C TYR A 372 -7.25 -16.38 3.71
N THR A 373 -6.10 -15.97 4.22
CA THR A 373 -4.89 -15.70 3.43
C THR A 373 -3.66 -16.49 3.88
N GLY A 374 -3.75 -17.26 4.99
CA GLY A 374 -2.64 -18.00 5.59
C GLY A 374 -2.05 -19.09 4.69
N ALA A 375 -0.77 -19.39 4.90
CA ALA A 375 -0.07 -20.49 4.24
C ALA A 375 -0.33 -21.82 4.94
N ARG A 376 -0.07 -22.96 4.28
CA ARG A 376 -0.09 -24.32 4.84
C ARG A 376 -1.22 -24.52 5.86
N GLY A 377 -2.22 -25.26 5.63
CA GLY A 377 -3.28 -25.52 6.60
C GLY A 377 -3.85 -24.24 7.28
N LYS A 378 -3.87 -23.11 6.57
CA LYS A 378 -4.35 -21.80 7.03
C LYS A 378 -3.57 -21.17 8.20
N SER A 379 -2.29 -21.49 8.33
CA SER A 379 -1.46 -20.93 9.40
C SER A 379 -1.35 -19.41 9.31
N GLY A 380 -1.63 -18.70 10.40
CA GLY A 380 -1.60 -17.25 10.47
C GLY A 380 -2.80 -16.53 9.86
N ALA A 381 -3.83 -17.25 9.39
CA ALA A 381 -5.07 -16.65 8.90
C ALA A 381 -6.08 -16.41 10.02
N SER A 382 -6.85 -15.32 9.92
CA SER A 382 -8.00 -15.06 10.79
C SER A 382 -9.23 -15.91 10.45
N ASP A 383 -9.33 -16.46 9.23
CA ASP A 383 -10.43 -17.35 8.75
C ASP A 383 -11.82 -16.80 9.09
N ALA A 384 -12.28 -15.81 8.34
CA ALA A 384 -13.49 -15.05 8.58
C ALA A 384 -14.73 -15.94 8.83
N ASN A 385 -15.55 -15.57 9.82
CA ASN A 385 -16.77 -16.29 10.17
C ASN A 385 -17.79 -16.25 9.02
N ALA A 386 -18.52 -17.36 8.80
CA ALA A 386 -19.48 -17.47 7.71
C ALA A 386 -20.59 -16.40 7.78
N GLU A 387 -21.03 -16.04 8.98
CA GLU A 387 -22.04 -15.00 9.23
C GLU A 387 -21.54 -13.64 8.76
N TYR A 388 -20.28 -13.30 9.02
CA TYR A 388 -19.70 -12.04 8.59
C TYR A 388 -19.45 -12.03 7.08
N VAL A 389 -18.97 -13.11 6.49
CA VAL A 389 -18.86 -13.26 5.03
C VAL A 389 -20.22 -13.06 4.36
N ALA A 390 -21.28 -13.67 4.90
CA ALA A 390 -22.64 -13.51 4.38
C ALA A 390 -23.14 -12.06 4.50
N TRP A 391 -22.83 -11.39 5.62
CA TRP A 391 -23.18 -9.98 5.81
C TRP A 391 -22.48 -9.08 4.80
N VAL A 392 -21.16 -9.22 4.58
CA VAL A 392 -20.41 -8.45 3.57
C VAL A 392 -20.96 -8.71 2.17
N ARG A 393 -21.21 -9.97 1.81
CA ARG A 393 -21.84 -10.30 0.52
C ARG A 393 -23.18 -9.59 0.31
N ASN A 394 -24.04 -9.60 1.36
CA ASN A 394 -25.32 -8.90 1.29
C ASN A 394 -25.18 -7.39 1.08
N VAL A 395 -24.15 -6.76 1.70
CA VAL A 395 -23.82 -5.34 1.45
C VAL A 395 -23.50 -5.09 -0.03
N LEU A 396 -22.64 -5.94 -0.61
CA LEU A 396 -22.22 -5.80 -2.01
C LEU A 396 -23.36 -6.07 -2.99
N GLU A 397 -24.14 -7.12 -2.75
CA GLU A 397 -25.27 -7.54 -3.60
C GLU A 397 -26.39 -6.47 -3.59
N LYS A 398 -26.73 -5.87 -2.45
CA LYS A 398 -27.70 -4.77 -2.34
C LYS A 398 -27.31 -3.52 -3.14
N ASN A 399 -26.01 -3.28 -3.28
CA ASN A 399 -25.47 -2.11 -3.96
C ASN A 399 -25.04 -2.40 -5.41
N ASP A 400 -25.37 -3.59 -5.95
CA ASP A 400 -24.99 -4.06 -7.30
C ASP A 400 -23.47 -3.93 -7.58
N ILE A 401 -22.64 -4.23 -6.57
CA ILE A 401 -21.19 -4.18 -6.66
C ILE A 401 -20.68 -5.55 -7.09
N LYS A 402 -19.84 -5.58 -8.13
CA LYS A 402 -19.20 -6.80 -8.59
C LYS A 402 -18.05 -7.17 -7.66
N TYR A 403 -18.07 -8.40 -7.19
CA TYR A 403 -17.05 -8.99 -6.32
C TYR A 403 -16.78 -10.45 -6.68
N GLN A 404 -15.70 -10.96 -6.15
CA GLN A 404 -15.35 -12.37 -6.27
C GLN A 404 -14.85 -12.91 -4.92
N ILE A 405 -14.96 -14.21 -4.71
CA ILE A 405 -14.38 -14.92 -3.56
C ILE A 405 -13.14 -15.63 -4.07
N ALA A 406 -12.00 -15.45 -3.41
CA ALA A 406 -10.72 -15.97 -3.85
C ALA A 406 -9.85 -16.49 -2.70
N GLU A 407 -8.75 -17.13 -3.08
CA GLU A 407 -7.63 -17.53 -2.23
C GLU A 407 -6.32 -17.13 -2.90
N LEU A 408 -5.31 -16.81 -2.12
CA LEU A 408 -3.98 -16.46 -2.60
C LEU A 408 -3.18 -17.72 -2.97
N GLY A 409 -3.15 -18.05 -4.28
CA GLY A 409 -2.44 -19.21 -4.80
C GLY A 409 -3.17 -20.54 -4.52
N LYS A 410 -2.47 -21.64 -4.70
CA LYS A 410 -2.98 -22.96 -4.35
C LYS A 410 -2.34 -23.49 -3.07
N VAL A 411 -3.02 -24.44 -2.43
CA VAL A 411 -2.56 -25.08 -1.19
C VAL A 411 -1.10 -25.53 -1.30
N ASP A 412 -0.32 -25.28 -0.25
CA ASP A 412 1.11 -25.55 -0.11
C ASP A 412 2.07 -24.68 -0.98
N ILE A 413 1.53 -23.82 -1.85
CA ILE A 413 2.32 -22.89 -2.68
C ILE A 413 2.02 -21.44 -2.32
N GLY A 414 0.74 -21.07 -2.23
CA GLY A 414 0.29 -19.72 -1.88
C GLY A 414 0.20 -19.51 -0.38
N GLY A 415 -0.08 -18.29 -0.03
CA GLY A 415 -0.30 -17.81 1.34
C GLY A 415 0.55 -16.60 1.66
N GLY A 416 0.00 -15.66 2.39
CA GLY A 416 0.64 -14.44 2.89
C GLY A 416 -0.02 -14.02 4.20
N GLY A 417 0.61 -13.09 4.92
CA GLY A 417 0.00 -12.38 6.03
C GLY A 417 -0.64 -11.10 5.54
N THR A 418 -1.57 -10.57 6.31
CA THR A 418 -2.16 -9.24 6.18
C THR A 418 -2.35 -8.66 7.58
N ILE A 419 -2.76 -7.41 7.69
CA ILE A 419 -3.08 -6.79 8.99
C ILE A 419 -4.34 -7.36 9.65
N ALA A 420 -5.10 -8.24 8.97
CA ALA A 420 -6.38 -8.80 9.41
C ALA A 420 -6.32 -9.42 10.82
N TYR A 421 -5.31 -10.25 11.08
CA TYR A 421 -5.19 -10.97 12.36
C TYR A 421 -5.07 -10.02 13.56
N ILE A 422 -4.55 -8.81 13.37
CA ILE A 422 -4.26 -7.88 14.47
C ILE A 422 -5.56 -7.45 15.18
N LEU A 423 -6.58 -7.04 14.42
CA LEU A 423 -7.89 -6.70 14.99
C LEU A 423 -8.78 -7.91 15.21
N ALA A 424 -8.66 -8.97 14.41
CA ALA A 424 -9.34 -10.23 14.66
C ALA A 424 -8.98 -10.79 16.04
N ASN A 425 -7.73 -10.71 16.46
CA ASN A 425 -7.27 -11.13 17.80
C ASN A 425 -7.84 -10.26 18.94
N LYS A 426 -8.36 -9.06 18.63
CA LYS A 426 -9.08 -8.20 19.57
C LYS A 426 -10.60 -8.44 19.58
N GLY A 427 -11.08 -9.42 18.81
CA GLY A 427 -12.49 -9.82 18.74
C GLY A 427 -13.29 -9.17 17.62
N THR A 428 -12.67 -8.35 16.76
CA THR A 428 -13.31 -7.71 15.60
C THR A 428 -13.67 -8.75 14.53
N ASP A 429 -14.85 -8.65 13.92
CA ASP A 429 -15.18 -9.39 12.71
C ASP A 429 -14.35 -8.86 11.53
N VAL A 430 -13.47 -9.66 10.95
CA VAL A 430 -12.55 -9.26 9.90
C VAL A 430 -12.62 -10.20 8.69
N ILE A 431 -12.57 -9.63 7.49
CA ILE A 431 -12.34 -10.36 6.23
C ILE A 431 -11.35 -9.57 5.37
N ASP A 432 -10.47 -10.27 4.67
CA ASP A 432 -9.59 -9.64 3.68
C ASP A 432 -10.39 -9.29 2.42
N CYS A 433 -10.17 -8.07 1.91
CA CYS A 433 -10.98 -7.51 0.83
C CYS A 433 -10.16 -6.52 0.00
N GLY A 434 -9.63 -6.93 -1.15
CA GLY A 434 -8.75 -6.09 -1.93
C GLY A 434 -8.83 -6.26 -3.45
N VAL A 435 -7.99 -5.50 -4.13
CA VAL A 435 -7.95 -5.44 -5.59
C VAL A 435 -7.03 -6.52 -6.14
N PRO A 436 -7.44 -7.32 -7.16
CA PRO A 436 -6.54 -8.27 -7.81
C PRO A 436 -5.40 -7.55 -8.55
N VAL A 437 -4.15 -7.90 -8.24
CA VAL A 437 -2.94 -7.32 -8.83
C VAL A 437 -2.10 -8.41 -9.49
N LEU A 438 -1.60 -8.14 -10.70
CA LEU A 438 -0.60 -8.97 -11.38
C LEU A 438 0.80 -8.39 -11.11
N SER A 439 1.79 -9.27 -11.06
CA SER A 439 3.18 -8.88 -10.78
C SER A 439 3.36 -8.18 -9.42
N MET A 440 2.57 -8.57 -8.41
CA MET A 440 2.68 -8.08 -7.04
C MET A 440 4.14 -8.10 -6.54
N HIS A 441 4.56 -7.08 -5.79
CA HIS A 441 5.94 -6.85 -5.33
C HIS A 441 6.98 -6.58 -6.43
N ALA A 442 6.58 -6.51 -7.70
CA ALA A 442 7.50 -6.09 -8.75
C ALA A 442 7.64 -4.56 -8.81
N PRO A 443 8.73 -4.03 -9.39
CA PRO A 443 8.87 -2.59 -9.63
C PRO A 443 7.74 -1.95 -10.44
N TYR A 444 6.93 -2.76 -11.14
CA TYR A 444 5.84 -2.30 -11.97
C TYR A 444 4.69 -3.31 -11.95
N GLU A 445 3.65 -3.01 -11.18
CA GLU A 445 2.49 -3.87 -10.90
C GLU A 445 1.32 -3.47 -11.79
N VAL A 446 0.36 -4.39 -11.99
CA VAL A 446 -0.75 -4.18 -12.92
C VAL A 446 -2.08 -4.57 -12.30
N THR A 447 -3.08 -3.67 -12.39
CA THR A 447 -4.47 -3.98 -12.03
C THR A 447 -5.47 -3.34 -12.99
N SER A 448 -6.75 -3.73 -12.89
CA SER A 448 -7.83 -3.21 -13.73
C SER A 448 -8.41 -1.91 -13.17
N LYS A 449 -8.67 -0.96 -14.05
CA LYS A 449 -9.42 0.26 -13.71
C LYS A 449 -10.83 -0.05 -13.16
N PHE A 450 -11.44 -1.13 -13.65
CA PHE A 450 -12.73 -1.60 -13.14
C PHE A 450 -12.63 -2.02 -11.68
N ASP A 451 -11.58 -2.81 -11.33
CA ASP A 451 -11.41 -3.34 -9.98
C ASP A 451 -11.07 -2.22 -8.98
N ILE A 452 -10.24 -1.24 -9.40
CA ILE A 452 -9.95 -0.02 -8.62
C ILE A 452 -11.27 0.71 -8.27
N TYR A 453 -12.14 0.90 -9.26
CA TYR A 453 -13.42 1.59 -9.02
C TYR A 453 -14.40 0.75 -8.21
N SER A 454 -14.39 -0.57 -8.41
CA SER A 454 -15.17 -1.52 -7.59
C SER A 454 -14.77 -1.48 -6.11
N ALA A 455 -13.48 -1.33 -5.80
CA ALA A 455 -12.99 -1.15 -4.43
C ALA A 455 -13.54 0.15 -3.82
N PHE A 456 -13.48 1.27 -4.54
CA PHE A 456 -14.07 2.54 -4.11
C PHE A 456 -15.58 2.41 -3.81
N GLU A 457 -16.36 1.77 -4.70
CA GLU A 457 -17.80 1.54 -4.48
C GLU A 457 -18.04 0.63 -3.26
N THR A 458 -17.22 -0.42 -3.09
CA THR A 458 -17.29 -1.35 -1.96
C THR A 458 -17.09 -0.65 -0.63
N TYR A 459 -16.04 0.14 -0.48
CA TYR A 459 -15.72 0.80 0.78
C TYR A 459 -16.76 1.84 1.14
N LYS A 460 -17.27 2.56 0.15
CA LYS A 460 -18.39 3.50 0.34
C LYS A 460 -19.67 2.80 0.80
N ALA A 461 -20.00 1.65 0.21
CA ALA A 461 -21.17 0.85 0.61
C ALA A 461 -21.03 0.28 2.02
N PHE A 462 -19.85 -0.25 2.37
CA PHE A 462 -19.54 -0.80 3.68
C PHE A 462 -19.73 0.21 4.81
N TRP A 463 -19.26 1.44 4.65
CA TRP A 463 -19.40 2.48 5.67
C TRP A 463 -20.82 3.07 5.79
N LYS A 464 -21.67 2.86 4.79
CA LYS A 464 -23.07 3.34 4.81
C LYS A 464 -24.04 2.37 5.50
N GLU A 465 -23.64 1.11 5.78
CA GLU A 465 -24.42 0.13 6.53
C GLU A 465 -24.25 0.37 8.04
#